data_eae230e00be4bf0a932589694e0b8968
#
_entry.id   eae230e00be4bf0a932589694e0b8968
#
_cell.length_a   1.000
_cell.length_b   1.000
_cell.length_c   1.000
_cell.angle_alpha   90.00
_cell.angle_beta   90.00
_cell.angle_gamma   90.00
#
_symmetry.space_group_name_H-M   'P 1'
#
loop_
_entity.id
_entity.type
_entity.pdbx_description
1 polymer ?
#
loop_
_entity_poly.entity_id
_entity_poly.type
_entity_poly.pdbx_seq_one_letter_code
_entity_poly.pdbx_strand_id
1 'polypeptide(L)'
;MPDQNARPTQEEAEAAVRTLIRWAGDDPDREGLLETPRRVAKSYQELFAGYETDPKDYLERTFEEVGGYDELVVLRDIRVVSFCEHHMLPFLGKAHVGYLPRDRVVGISKLARVVNGFARRLQIQEKLT
;
A
#
# COMPACT_ATOMS: atom_id res chain seq x y z
N MET A 1 -20.35 -21.40 -10.82
CA MET A 1 -19.12 -20.72 -11.29
C MET A 1 -18.26 -20.38 -10.10
N PRO A 2 -17.01 -20.74 -10.10
CA PRO A 2 -16.14 -20.21 -9.05
C PRO A 2 -16.19 -18.68 -9.08
N ASP A 3 -16.28 -18.10 -7.92
CA ASP A 3 -16.24 -16.65 -7.78
C ASP A 3 -14.92 -16.15 -8.35
N GLN A 4 -14.99 -15.47 -9.51
CA GLN A 4 -13.80 -14.93 -10.17
C GLN A 4 -13.11 -13.85 -9.32
N ASN A 5 -13.78 -13.40 -8.27
CA ASN A 5 -13.22 -12.44 -7.31
C ASN A 5 -12.66 -13.12 -6.06
N ALA A 6 -12.75 -14.43 -5.95
CA ALA A 6 -12.15 -15.16 -4.83
C ALA A 6 -10.64 -14.98 -4.86
N ARG A 7 -10.08 -14.58 -3.75
CA ARG A 7 -8.62 -14.39 -3.63
C ARG A 7 -7.91 -15.73 -3.81
N PRO A 8 -6.91 -15.80 -4.69
CA PRO A 8 -6.15 -17.04 -4.87
C PRO A 8 -5.38 -17.41 -3.60
N THR A 9 -4.99 -18.67 -3.52
CA THR A 9 -4.16 -19.15 -2.42
C THR A 9 -2.71 -18.70 -2.60
N GLN A 10 -1.93 -18.77 -1.52
CA GLN A 10 -0.49 -18.48 -1.60
C GLN A 10 0.21 -19.42 -2.59
N GLU A 11 -0.17 -20.69 -2.63
CA GLU A 11 0.38 -21.67 -3.56
C GLU A 11 0.14 -21.28 -5.02
N GLU A 12 -1.04 -20.76 -5.32
CA GLU A 12 -1.35 -20.25 -6.67
C GLU A 12 -0.49 -19.01 -7.00
N ALA A 13 -0.28 -18.12 -6.04
CA ALA A 13 0.58 -16.97 -6.23
C ALA A 13 2.04 -17.38 -6.46
N GLU A 14 2.54 -18.35 -5.70
CA GLU A 14 3.89 -18.89 -5.87
C GLU A 14 4.05 -19.56 -7.24
N ALA A 15 3.06 -20.32 -7.70
CA ALA A 15 3.07 -20.91 -9.02
C ALA A 15 3.14 -19.87 -10.15
N ALA A 16 2.42 -18.74 -9.97
CA ALA A 16 2.48 -17.62 -10.91
C ALA A 16 3.89 -17.00 -10.98
N VAL A 17 4.56 -16.87 -9.84
CA VAL A 17 5.94 -16.38 -9.77
C VAL A 17 6.89 -17.34 -10.51
N ARG A 18 6.74 -18.64 -10.32
CA ARG A 18 7.52 -19.63 -11.07
C ARG A 18 7.35 -19.46 -12.57
N THR A 19 6.12 -19.26 -13.02
CA THR A 19 5.82 -19.01 -14.43
C THR A 19 6.51 -17.75 -14.93
N LEU A 20 6.49 -16.67 -14.16
CA LEU A 20 7.15 -15.42 -14.53
C LEU A 20 8.68 -15.56 -14.58
N ILE A 21 9.28 -16.34 -13.69
CA ILE A 21 10.73 -16.63 -13.74
C ILE A 21 11.07 -17.33 -15.06
N ARG A 22 10.31 -18.34 -15.45
CA ARG A 22 10.51 -19.04 -16.74
C ARG A 22 10.28 -18.10 -17.93
N TRP A 23 9.26 -17.27 -17.86
CA TRP A 23 9.01 -16.26 -18.88
C TRP A 23 10.18 -15.29 -19.05
N ALA A 24 10.81 -14.91 -17.93
CA ALA A 24 11.99 -14.05 -17.94
C ALA A 24 13.23 -14.73 -18.57
N GLY A 25 13.22 -16.04 -18.66
CA GLY A 25 14.31 -16.81 -19.26
C GLY A 25 15.23 -17.50 -18.25
N ASP A 26 14.83 -17.54 -16.97
CA ASP A 26 15.63 -18.22 -15.93
C ASP A 26 14.98 -19.55 -15.54
N ASP A 27 15.71 -20.33 -14.74
CA ASP A 27 15.29 -21.64 -14.25
C ASP A 27 14.85 -21.55 -12.78
N PRO A 28 13.53 -21.68 -12.50
CA PRO A 28 13.03 -21.60 -11.14
C PRO A 28 13.49 -22.78 -10.25
N ASP A 29 14.03 -23.83 -10.83
CA ASP A 29 14.50 -25.00 -10.08
C ASP A 29 15.98 -24.92 -9.69
N ARG A 30 16.72 -23.90 -10.16
CA ARG A 30 18.08 -23.71 -9.71
C ARG A 30 18.12 -23.26 -8.24
N GLU A 31 19.17 -23.62 -7.53
CA GLU A 31 19.30 -23.41 -6.08
C GLU A 31 18.96 -21.99 -5.64
N GLY A 32 19.46 -20.99 -6.35
CA GLY A 32 19.25 -19.58 -5.98
C GLY A 32 17.80 -19.11 -6.11
N LEU A 33 16.93 -19.82 -6.83
CA LEU A 33 15.54 -19.43 -7.08
C LEU A 33 14.50 -20.35 -6.42
N LEU A 34 14.93 -21.42 -5.73
CA LEU A 34 13.99 -22.37 -5.12
C LEU A 34 13.00 -21.68 -4.14
N GLU A 35 13.50 -20.75 -3.35
CA GLU A 35 12.69 -20.04 -2.35
C GLU A 35 12.09 -18.73 -2.88
N THR A 36 12.43 -18.31 -4.08
CA THR A 36 12.01 -17.02 -4.64
C THR A 36 10.49 -16.90 -4.76
N PRO A 37 9.75 -17.89 -5.28
CA PRO A 37 8.29 -17.79 -5.35
C PRO A 37 7.65 -17.52 -4.00
N ARG A 38 8.07 -18.20 -2.95
CA ARG A 38 7.57 -18.00 -1.60
C ARG A 38 7.92 -16.62 -1.06
N ARG A 39 9.14 -16.17 -1.28
CA ARG A 39 9.60 -14.85 -0.83
C ARG A 39 8.85 -13.72 -1.54
N VAL A 40 8.60 -13.85 -2.84
CA VAL A 40 7.84 -12.86 -3.61
C VAL A 40 6.40 -12.81 -3.12
N ALA A 41 5.72 -13.95 -3.02
CA ALA A 41 4.34 -14.00 -2.53
C ALA A 41 4.21 -13.37 -1.14
N LYS A 42 5.16 -13.68 -0.26
CA LYS A 42 5.20 -13.14 1.09
C LYS A 42 5.45 -11.63 1.10
N SER A 43 6.37 -11.14 0.27
CA SER A 43 6.65 -9.71 0.17
C SER A 43 5.44 -8.93 -0.34
N TYR A 44 4.64 -9.51 -1.22
CA TYR A 44 3.44 -8.85 -1.75
C TYR A 44 2.35 -8.67 -0.68
N GLN A 45 2.29 -9.53 0.32
CA GLN A 45 1.39 -9.30 1.46
C GLN A 45 1.71 -7.99 2.18
N GLU A 46 2.98 -7.67 2.31
CA GLU A 46 3.43 -6.43 2.94
C GLU A 46 3.31 -5.24 1.98
N LEU A 47 3.78 -5.40 0.75
CA LEU A 47 3.81 -4.33 -0.25
C LEU A 47 2.40 -3.87 -0.66
N PHE A 48 1.43 -4.77 -0.65
CA PHE A 48 0.03 -4.50 -0.99
C PHE A 48 -0.91 -4.56 0.22
N ALA A 49 -0.37 -4.37 1.42
CA ALA A 49 -1.15 -4.40 2.66
C ALA A 49 -2.26 -3.34 2.71
N GLY A 50 -2.18 -2.31 1.88
CA GLY A 50 -3.21 -1.28 1.78
C GLY A 50 -4.58 -1.78 1.34
N TYR A 51 -4.66 -2.98 0.73
CA TYR A 51 -5.93 -3.60 0.39
C TYR A 51 -6.63 -4.29 1.57
N GLU A 52 -5.94 -4.51 2.68
CA GLU A 52 -6.48 -5.25 3.82
C GLU A 52 -7.41 -4.41 4.68
N THR A 53 -7.30 -3.08 4.61
CA THR A 53 -8.10 -2.15 5.40
C THR A 53 -8.62 -1.01 4.53
N ASP A 54 -9.68 -0.35 4.98
CA ASP A 54 -10.07 0.93 4.43
C ASP A 54 -9.27 2.02 5.16
N PRO A 55 -8.34 2.72 4.48
CA PRO A 55 -7.53 3.74 5.13
C PRO A 55 -8.33 4.89 5.75
N LYS A 56 -9.55 5.13 5.28
CA LYS A 56 -10.45 6.14 5.85
C LYS A 56 -10.81 5.86 7.30
N ASP A 57 -10.79 4.59 7.71
CA ASP A 57 -11.10 4.20 9.09
C ASP A 57 -10.13 4.80 10.10
N TYR A 58 -8.90 5.11 9.68
CA TYR A 58 -7.93 5.79 10.54
C TYR A 58 -8.36 7.20 10.91
N LEU A 59 -9.21 7.83 10.10
CA LEU A 59 -9.70 9.19 10.35
C LEU A 59 -10.87 9.25 11.32
N GLU A 60 -11.47 8.13 11.67
CA GLU A 60 -12.61 8.07 12.59
C GLU A 60 -12.20 8.38 14.04
N ARG A 61 -10.95 8.12 14.38
CA ARG A 61 -10.43 8.39 15.71
C ARG A 61 -9.96 9.84 15.82
N THR A 62 -10.81 10.64 16.46
CA THR A 62 -10.60 12.09 16.59
C THR A 62 -10.63 12.53 18.06
N PHE A 63 -10.14 13.75 18.31
CA PHE A 63 -10.13 14.37 19.62
C PHE A 63 -10.96 15.64 19.61
N GLU A 64 -11.60 15.95 20.75
CA GLU A 64 -12.44 17.14 20.89
C GLU A 64 -11.65 18.41 21.25
N GLU A 65 -10.40 18.28 21.65
CA GLU A 65 -9.54 19.40 22.00
C GLU A 65 -9.17 20.24 20.79
N VAL A 66 -10.08 21.09 20.36
CA VAL A 66 -9.91 21.93 19.17
C VAL A 66 -9.60 23.38 19.54
N GLY A 67 -9.22 23.65 20.80
CA GLY A 67 -9.04 25.01 21.31
C GLY A 67 -8.13 25.88 20.42
N GLY A 68 -8.73 26.64 19.50
CA GLY A 68 -8.06 27.73 18.82
C GLY A 68 -7.17 27.38 17.64
N TYR A 69 -7.42 26.26 16.96
CA TYR A 69 -6.71 25.96 15.70
C TYR A 69 -7.26 26.81 14.56
N ASP A 70 -6.66 27.99 14.34
CA ASP A 70 -6.97 28.87 13.22
C ASP A 70 -6.08 28.60 12.02
N GLU A 71 -5.09 27.72 12.18
CA GLU A 71 -4.08 27.45 11.18
C GLU A 71 -4.19 26.03 10.62
N LEU A 72 -3.68 25.88 9.41
CA LEU A 72 -3.58 24.59 8.73
C LEU A 72 -2.62 23.67 9.50
N VAL A 73 -3.09 22.47 9.81
CA VAL A 73 -2.22 21.40 10.33
C VAL A 73 -1.58 20.71 9.14
N VAL A 74 -0.25 20.70 9.10
CA VAL A 74 0.50 20.14 7.97
C VAL A 74 1.46 19.07 8.46
N LEU A 75 1.38 17.89 7.82
CA LEU A 75 2.36 16.83 7.96
C LEU A 75 3.13 16.71 6.65
N ARG A 76 4.43 16.98 6.70
CA ARG A 76 5.30 17.00 5.52
C ARG A 76 6.22 15.79 5.48
N ASP A 77 6.72 15.53 4.28
CA ASP A 77 7.78 14.55 4.03
C ASP A 77 7.40 13.12 4.46
N ILE A 78 6.14 12.76 4.27
CA ILE A 78 5.70 11.39 4.49
C ILE A 78 6.28 10.54 3.37
N ARG A 79 7.14 9.58 3.73
CA ARG A 79 7.73 8.68 2.75
C ARG A 79 6.66 7.81 2.11
N VAL A 80 6.63 7.82 0.78
CA VAL A 80 5.67 7.04 -0.02
C VAL A 80 6.40 5.98 -0.81
N VAL A 81 5.94 4.74 -0.67
CA VAL A 81 6.29 3.62 -1.55
C VAL A 81 4.98 3.11 -2.12
N SER A 82 4.85 3.15 -3.43
CA SER A 82 3.65 2.68 -4.12
C SER A 82 4.04 1.85 -5.35
N PHE A 83 3.05 1.29 -6.03
CA PHE A 83 3.27 0.42 -7.17
C PHE A 83 2.44 0.90 -8.35
N CYS A 84 3.09 1.04 -9.49
CA CYS A 84 2.44 1.45 -10.74
C CYS A 84 1.43 0.40 -11.17
N GLU A 85 0.18 0.81 -11.40
CA GLU A 85 -0.87 -0.10 -11.84
C GLU A 85 -0.64 -0.64 -13.26
N HIS A 86 0.21 0.01 -14.04
CA HIS A 86 0.49 -0.42 -15.42
C HIS A 86 1.54 -1.52 -15.51
N HIS A 87 2.51 -1.53 -14.61
CA HIS A 87 3.67 -2.44 -14.68
C HIS A 87 3.93 -3.20 -13.38
N MET A 88 3.23 -2.89 -12.29
CA MET A 88 3.49 -3.42 -10.95
C MET A 88 4.92 -3.14 -10.45
N LEU A 89 5.53 -2.07 -10.94
CA LEU A 89 6.85 -1.63 -10.50
C LEU A 89 6.72 -0.59 -9.40
N PRO A 90 7.65 -0.56 -8.44
CA PRO A 90 7.60 0.42 -7.37
C PRO A 90 7.94 1.83 -7.86
N PHE A 91 7.30 2.83 -7.26
CA PHE A 91 7.74 4.20 -7.34
C PHE A 91 7.82 4.80 -5.94
N LEU A 92 8.78 5.68 -5.75
CA LEU A 92 9.11 6.29 -4.48
C LEU A 92 8.84 7.78 -4.54
N GLY A 93 8.42 8.32 -3.42
CA GLY A 93 8.18 9.76 -3.33
C GLY A 93 7.93 10.21 -1.91
N LYS A 94 7.45 11.43 -1.82
CA LYS A 94 7.03 12.05 -0.56
C LYS A 94 5.63 12.62 -0.73
N ALA A 95 4.83 12.51 0.31
CA ALA A 95 3.52 13.13 0.37
C ALA A 95 3.47 14.16 1.49
N HIS A 96 2.68 15.19 1.27
CA HIS A 96 2.41 16.22 2.26
C HIS A 96 0.89 16.28 2.43
N VAL A 97 0.42 16.32 3.66
CA VAL A 97 -1.00 16.39 3.96
C VAL A 97 -1.26 17.61 4.83
N GLY A 98 -2.21 18.43 4.43
CA GLY A 98 -2.66 19.55 5.22
C GLY A 98 -4.17 19.49 5.41
N TYR A 99 -4.64 19.86 6.60
CA TYR A 99 -6.07 20.01 6.85
C TYR A 99 -6.33 21.13 7.86
N LEU A 100 -7.50 21.72 7.75
CA LEU A 100 -7.96 22.72 8.71
C LEU A 100 -8.94 22.05 9.68
N PRO A 101 -8.57 21.89 10.97
CA PRO A 101 -9.50 21.35 11.96
C PRO A 101 -10.71 22.28 12.13
N ARG A 102 -11.88 21.69 12.34
CA ARG A 102 -13.09 22.43 12.69
C ARG A 102 -13.53 22.09 14.11
N ASP A 103 -14.28 21.02 14.28
CA ASP A 103 -14.80 20.61 15.57
C ASP A 103 -13.95 19.56 16.27
N ARG A 104 -13.17 18.82 15.50
CA ARG A 104 -12.36 17.71 15.98
C ARG A 104 -11.00 17.67 15.29
N VAL A 105 -10.04 17.07 15.96
CA VAL A 105 -8.66 16.96 15.48
C VAL A 105 -8.31 15.49 15.27
N VAL A 106 -7.66 15.18 14.15
CA VAL A 106 -7.11 13.85 13.85
C VAL A 106 -5.65 13.80 14.29
N GLY A 107 -5.25 12.70 14.90
CA GLY A 107 -3.84 12.49 15.25
C GLY A 107 -2.93 12.48 14.03
N ILE A 108 -1.79 13.14 14.13
CA ILE A 108 -0.81 13.26 13.03
C ILE A 108 -0.39 11.89 12.51
N SER A 109 -0.20 10.91 13.39
CA SER A 109 0.15 9.54 12.99
C SER A 109 -0.93 8.88 12.12
N LYS A 110 -2.19 9.26 12.29
CA LYS A 110 -3.29 8.74 11.47
C LYS A 110 -3.24 9.25 10.05
N LEU A 111 -2.82 10.48 9.84
CA LEU A 111 -2.62 11.04 8.50
C LEU A 111 -1.57 10.25 7.72
N ALA A 112 -0.44 9.95 8.37
CA ALA A 112 0.61 9.13 7.76
C ALA A 112 0.11 7.72 7.42
N ARG A 113 -0.73 7.13 8.29
CA ARG A 113 -1.31 5.80 8.04
C ARG A 113 -2.29 5.80 6.87
N VAL A 114 -3.07 6.85 6.70
CA VAL A 114 -3.97 7.00 5.54
C VAL A 114 -3.16 7.02 4.24
N VAL A 115 -2.13 7.85 4.19
CA VAL A 115 -1.24 7.94 3.03
C VAL A 115 -0.64 6.57 2.72
N ASN A 116 -0.07 5.91 3.72
CA ASN A 116 0.54 4.59 3.55
C ASN A 116 -0.46 3.53 3.11
N GLY A 117 -1.67 3.56 3.66
CA GLY A 117 -2.73 2.61 3.29
C GLY A 117 -3.17 2.74 1.83
N PHE A 118 -3.29 3.94 1.31
CA PHE A 118 -3.59 4.15 -0.11
C PHE A 118 -2.39 3.92 -1.01
N ALA A 119 -1.17 4.19 -0.53
CA ALA A 119 0.05 4.01 -1.30
C ALA A 119 0.37 2.53 -1.53
N ARG A 120 0.14 1.67 -0.53
CA ARG A 120 0.42 0.22 -0.62
C ARG A 120 -0.64 -0.53 -1.42
N ARG A 121 -0.88 -0.04 -2.62
CA ARG A 121 -1.82 -0.57 -3.61
C ARG A 121 -1.25 -0.35 -5.00
N LEU A 122 -1.91 -0.90 -6.00
CA LEU A 122 -1.63 -0.56 -7.40
C LEU A 122 -2.21 0.83 -7.67
N GLN A 123 -1.36 1.79 -7.97
CA GLN A 123 -1.71 3.20 -8.05
C GLN A 123 -1.10 3.91 -9.26
N ILE A 124 -1.59 5.08 -9.52
CA ILE A 124 -0.91 6.12 -10.30
C ILE A 124 -0.88 7.37 -9.41
N GLN A 125 0.09 8.24 -9.65
CA GLN A 125 0.29 9.42 -8.80
C GLN A 125 -0.96 10.30 -8.71
N GLU A 126 -1.63 10.55 -9.83
CA GLU A 126 -2.83 11.37 -9.91
C GLU A 126 -3.99 10.82 -9.09
N LYS A 127 -4.09 9.51 -9.02
CA LYS A 127 -5.14 8.82 -8.27
C LYS A 127 -4.83 8.73 -6.79
N LEU A 128 -3.53 8.63 -6.45
CA LEU A 128 -3.06 8.60 -5.07
C LEU A 128 -3.23 9.95 -4.39
N THR A 129 -2.96 11.03 -5.13
CA THR A 129 -3.15 12.40 -4.66
C THR A 129 -4.62 12.73 -4.44
#